data_f7dc9d4b28119841b789e1743799c529
#
_entry.id   f7dc9d4b28119841b789e1743799c529
#
_cell.length_a   1.000
_cell.length_b   1.000
_cell.length_c   1.000
_cell.angle_alpha   90.00
_cell.angle_beta   90.00
_cell.angle_gamma   90.00
#
_symmetry.space_group_name_H-M   'P 1'
#
loop_
_entity.id
_entity.type
_entity.pdbx_description
1 polymer ?
#
loop_
_entity_poly.entity_id
_entity_poly.type
_entity_poly.pdbx_seq_one_letter_code
_entity_poly.pdbx_strand_id
1 'polypeptide(L)'
;MNLSDLIKQRLQALEPQELSLQDDSALHVGHAGNQGGGHFSLRISSVHFSGKSQVMRHRLVYAQLADLMPNKIHALSINATVPQEL
;
A
#
# COMPACT_ATOMS: atom_id res chain seq x y z
N MET A 1 -12.58 9.56 8.88
CA MET A 1 -11.84 8.53 8.14
C MET A 1 -10.39 8.59 8.57
N ASN A 2 -9.84 7.47 9.03
CA ASN A 2 -8.43 7.44 9.40
C ASN A 2 -7.55 7.16 8.17
N LEU A 3 -6.24 7.19 8.35
CA LEU A 3 -5.32 7.02 7.22
C LEU A 3 -5.44 5.65 6.57
N SER A 4 -5.62 4.58 7.38
CA SER A 4 -5.81 3.23 6.82
C SER A 4 -7.04 3.18 5.92
N ASP A 5 -8.14 3.78 6.34
CA ASP A 5 -9.35 3.81 5.53
C ASP A 5 -9.16 4.62 4.26
N LEU A 6 -8.42 5.72 4.34
CA LEU A 6 -8.14 6.55 3.17
C LEU A 6 -7.30 5.79 2.15
N ILE A 7 -6.27 5.07 2.62
CA ILE A 7 -5.44 4.25 1.74
C ILE A 7 -6.29 3.20 1.03
N LYS A 8 -7.15 2.49 1.79
CA LYS A 8 -8.01 1.47 1.20
C LYS A 8 -8.96 2.07 0.17
N GLN A 9 -9.49 3.25 0.46
CA GLN A 9 -10.38 3.94 -0.47
C GLN A 9 -9.67 4.29 -1.77
N ARG A 10 -8.45 4.82 -1.69
CA ARG A 10 -7.67 5.17 -2.87
C ARG A 10 -7.37 3.95 -3.73
N LEU A 11 -7.10 2.82 -3.11
CA LEU A 11 -6.75 1.60 -3.82
C LEU A 11 -7.94 0.93 -4.49
N GLN A 12 -9.16 1.36 -4.21
CA GLN A 12 -10.33 0.85 -4.92
C GLN A 12 -10.28 1.17 -6.41
N ALA A 13 -9.52 2.17 -6.83
CA ALA A 13 -9.30 2.46 -8.24
C ALA A 13 -8.66 1.29 -8.99
N LEU A 14 -7.96 0.40 -8.29
CA LEU A 14 -7.35 -0.79 -8.88
C LEU A 14 -8.28 -2.00 -8.86
N GLU A 15 -9.50 -1.82 -8.40
CA GLU A 15 -10.53 -2.87 -8.35
C GLU A 15 -10.02 -4.17 -7.72
N PRO A 16 -9.49 -4.12 -6.50
CA PRO A 16 -8.89 -5.30 -5.89
C PRO A 16 -9.94 -6.35 -5.54
N GLN A 17 -9.61 -7.62 -5.78
CA GLN A 17 -10.40 -8.74 -5.29
C GLN A 17 -10.08 -9.06 -3.85
N GLU A 18 -8.84 -8.82 -3.45
CA GLU A 18 -8.42 -8.93 -2.05
C GLU A 18 -7.57 -7.73 -1.72
N LEU A 19 -7.76 -7.21 -0.53
CA LEU A 19 -6.96 -6.11 -0.02
C LEU A 19 -6.85 -6.24 1.49
N SER A 20 -5.61 -6.31 1.97
CA SER A 20 -5.30 -6.34 3.39
C SER A 20 -4.24 -5.29 3.67
N LEU A 21 -4.51 -4.42 4.62
CA LEU A 21 -3.59 -3.37 5.01
C LEU A 21 -3.32 -3.48 6.50
N GLN A 22 -2.04 -3.61 6.84
CA GLN A 22 -1.61 -3.67 8.23
C GLN A 22 -0.85 -2.39 8.56
N ASP A 23 -1.23 -1.76 9.66
CA ASP A 23 -0.55 -0.57 10.15
C ASP A 23 0.55 -1.02 11.11
N ASP A 24 1.80 -0.87 10.67
CA ASP A 24 2.99 -1.28 11.42
C ASP A 24 3.63 -0.11 12.16
N SER A 25 2.96 1.04 12.21
CA SER A 25 3.55 2.26 12.77
C SER A 25 4.01 2.08 14.23
N ALA A 26 3.27 1.30 15.01
CA ALA A 26 3.62 1.07 16.41
C ALA A 26 4.95 0.34 16.58
N LEU A 27 5.40 -0.42 15.59
CA LEU A 27 6.67 -1.14 15.64
C LEU A 27 7.87 -0.20 15.55
N HIS A 28 7.64 1.05 15.15
CA HIS A 28 8.70 2.04 14.92
C HIS A 28 8.68 3.17 15.94
N VAL A 29 7.79 3.11 16.92
CA VAL A 29 7.69 4.13 17.96
C VAL A 29 9.00 4.16 18.76
N GLY A 30 9.53 5.36 18.91
CA GLY A 30 10.76 5.56 19.66
C GLY A 30 12.04 5.39 18.86
N HIS A 31 11.98 4.96 17.62
CA HIS A 31 13.18 4.89 16.77
C HIS A 31 13.67 6.28 16.41
N ALA A 32 14.96 6.48 16.47
CA ALA A 32 15.58 7.73 16.06
C ALA A 32 15.28 7.97 14.57
N GLY A 33 14.87 9.18 14.24
CA GLY A 33 14.56 9.51 12.85
C GLY A 33 13.13 9.26 12.43
N ASN A 34 12.32 8.67 13.30
CA ASN A 34 10.89 8.52 12.99
C ASN A 34 10.22 9.88 13.08
N GLN A 35 9.76 10.39 11.95
CA GLN A 35 9.16 11.71 11.82
C GLN A 35 7.64 11.69 11.89
N GLY A 36 7.05 10.61 12.40
CA GLY A 36 5.62 10.50 12.61
C GLY A 36 4.83 10.00 11.41
N GLY A 37 5.48 9.72 10.29
CA GLY A 37 4.80 9.12 9.14
C GLY A 37 4.45 7.66 9.39
N GLY A 38 3.37 7.18 8.75
CA GLY A 38 2.89 5.83 8.93
C GLY A 38 3.74 4.79 8.21
N HIS A 39 3.79 3.59 8.78
CA HIS A 39 4.44 2.42 8.19
C HIS A 39 3.39 1.36 7.97
N PHE A 40 3.25 0.87 6.73
CA PHE A 40 2.17 -0.04 6.37
C PHE A 40 2.68 -1.23 5.58
N SER A 41 1.99 -2.36 5.72
CA SER A 41 2.18 -3.54 4.88
C SER A 41 0.87 -3.78 4.13
N LEU A 42 0.98 -3.85 2.79
CA LEU A 42 -0.16 -4.01 1.90
C LEU A 42 -0.08 -5.33 1.17
N ARG A 43 -1.19 -6.07 1.17
CA ARG A 43 -1.40 -7.21 0.28
C ARG A 43 -2.60 -6.87 -0.59
N ILE A 44 -2.40 -6.90 -1.89
CA ILE A 44 -3.45 -6.53 -2.83
C ILE A 44 -3.43 -7.48 -4.03
N SER A 45 -4.61 -7.94 -4.42
CA SER A 45 -4.79 -8.81 -5.57
C SER A 45 -5.74 -8.14 -6.55
N SER A 46 -5.30 -7.97 -7.81
CA SER A 46 -6.08 -7.27 -8.81
C SER A 46 -5.78 -7.81 -10.20
N VAL A 47 -6.81 -7.92 -11.03
CA VAL A 47 -6.65 -8.31 -12.43
C VAL A 47 -5.82 -7.29 -13.21
N HIS A 48 -5.77 -6.05 -12.73
CA HIS A 48 -4.98 -5.00 -13.38
C HIS A 48 -3.48 -5.23 -13.30
N PHE A 49 -3.04 -6.16 -12.43
CA PHE A 49 -1.63 -6.53 -12.33
C PHE A 49 -1.21 -7.61 -13.33
N SER A 50 -2.16 -8.17 -14.06
CA SER A 50 -1.89 -9.26 -14.99
C SER A 50 -0.91 -8.83 -16.07
N GLY A 51 0.11 -9.67 -16.30
CA GLY A 51 1.12 -9.38 -17.32
C GLY A 51 2.13 -8.32 -16.94
N LYS A 52 2.09 -7.81 -15.72
CA LYS A 52 2.98 -6.74 -15.28
C LYS A 52 4.05 -7.27 -14.33
N SER A 53 5.25 -6.71 -14.43
CA SER A 53 6.34 -7.02 -13.50
C SER A 53 5.99 -6.49 -12.11
N GLN A 54 6.73 -6.95 -11.09
CA GLN A 54 6.53 -6.43 -9.73
C GLN A 54 6.76 -4.92 -9.66
N VAL A 55 7.76 -4.42 -10.38
CA VAL A 55 8.03 -2.97 -10.42
C VAL A 55 6.82 -2.22 -10.95
N MET A 56 6.21 -2.70 -12.03
CA MET A 56 5.05 -2.03 -12.61
C MET A 56 3.82 -2.11 -11.70
N ARG A 57 3.64 -3.24 -11.01
CA ARG A 57 2.55 -3.39 -10.05
C ARG A 57 2.69 -2.39 -8.91
N HIS A 58 3.92 -2.24 -8.39
CA HIS A 58 4.19 -1.27 -7.33
C HIS A 58 3.94 0.16 -7.80
N ARG A 59 4.30 0.47 -9.04
CA ARG A 59 4.03 1.81 -9.60
C ARG A 59 2.54 2.12 -9.67
N LEU A 60 1.72 1.13 -10.01
CA LEU A 60 0.28 1.31 -10.03
C LEU A 60 -0.26 1.63 -8.63
N VAL A 61 0.27 0.93 -7.62
CA VAL A 61 -0.12 1.20 -6.23
C VAL A 61 0.32 2.61 -5.82
N TYR A 62 1.58 2.95 -6.05
CA TYR A 62 2.09 4.27 -5.67
C TYR A 62 1.36 5.41 -6.38
N ALA A 63 0.93 5.20 -7.62
CA ALA A 63 0.19 6.22 -8.35
C ALA A 63 -1.10 6.63 -7.63
N GLN A 64 -1.74 5.68 -6.95
CA GLN A 64 -2.97 5.95 -6.21
C GLN A 64 -2.72 6.65 -4.87
N LEU A 65 -1.49 6.60 -4.38
CA LEU A 65 -1.14 7.10 -3.05
C LEU A 65 -0.14 8.25 -3.09
N ALA A 66 0.13 8.79 -4.28
CA ALA A 66 1.22 9.74 -4.49
C ALA A 66 1.12 10.98 -3.59
N ASP A 67 -0.08 11.49 -3.37
CA ASP A 67 -0.28 12.68 -2.55
C ASP A 67 -0.13 12.42 -1.05
N LEU A 68 -0.10 11.14 -0.65
CA LEU A 68 0.08 10.76 0.74
C LEU A 68 1.53 10.45 1.09
N MET A 69 2.40 10.32 0.09
CA MET A 69 3.79 9.93 0.30
C MET A 69 4.71 11.12 0.04
N PRO A 70 5.80 11.25 0.78
CA PRO A 70 6.22 10.39 1.89
C PRO A 70 5.75 10.85 3.27
N ASN A 71 4.92 11.88 3.35
CA ASN A 71 4.61 12.54 4.62
C ASN A 71 3.64 11.73 5.48
N LYS A 72 2.48 11.38 4.95
CA LYS A 72 1.49 10.60 5.70
C LYS A 72 1.83 9.12 5.69
N ILE A 73 2.32 8.63 4.55
CA ILE A 73 2.85 7.27 4.45
C ILE A 73 4.36 7.39 4.31
N HIS A 74 5.09 7.01 5.36
CA HIS A 74 6.55 7.08 5.35
C HIS A 74 7.15 5.86 4.66
N ALA A 75 6.61 4.68 4.91
CA ALA A 75 7.07 3.45 4.32
C ALA A 75 5.91 2.53 4.00
N LEU A 76 5.98 1.84 2.86
CA LEU A 76 4.93 0.94 2.42
C LEU A 76 5.57 -0.30 1.82
N SER A 77 5.28 -1.44 2.43
CA SER A 77 5.64 -2.76 1.91
C SER A 77 4.47 -3.29 1.08
N ILE A 78 4.74 -3.76 -0.14
CA ILE A 78 3.69 -4.14 -1.07
C ILE A 78 3.86 -5.58 -1.52
N ASN A 79 2.79 -6.36 -1.41
CA ASN A 79 2.67 -7.68 -2.01
C ASN A 79 1.49 -7.63 -2.99
N ALA A 80 1.81 -7.49 -4.28
CA ALA A 80 0.81 -7.30 -5.34
C ALA A 80 0.74 -8.54 -6.22
N THR A 81 -0.44 -9.16 -6.28
CA THR A 81 -0.65 -10.43 -7.00
C THR A 81 -1.85 -10.33 -7.93
N VAL A 82 -1.94 -11.29 -8.85
CA VAL A 82 -3.13 -11.46 -9.68
C VAL A 82 -4.01 -12.52 -8.99
N PRO A 83 -5.34 -12.36 -9.00
CA PRO A 83 -6.23 -13.26 -8.24
C PRO A 83 -6.05 -14.74 -8.51
N GLN A 84 -5.54 -15.10 -9.70
CA GLN A 84 -5.40 -16.50 -10.08
C GLN A 84 -3.96 -17.00 -10.05
N GLU A 85 -3.06 -16.22 -9.50
CA GLU A 85 -1.69 -16.67 -9.24
C GLU A 85 -1.70 -17.54 -7.99
N LEU A 86 -1.49 -18.82 -8.18
CA LEU A 86 -1.47 -19.78 -7.07
C LEU A 86 -0.07 -20.39 -6.93
#